data_3e9770a221b5efdebbdbc7ba880af935
#
_entry.id   3e9770a221b5efdebbdbc7ba880af935
#
_cell.length_a   1.000
_cell.length_b   1.000
_cell.length_c   1.000
_cell.angle_alpha   90.00
_cell.angle_beta   90.00
_cell.angle_gamma   90.00
#
_symmetry.space_group_name_H-M   'P 1'
#
loop_
_entity.id
_entity.type
_entity.pdbx_description
1 polymer ?
#
loop_
_entity_poly.entity_id
_entity_poly.type
_entity_poly.pdbx_seq_one_letter_code
_entity_poly.pdbx_strand_id
1 'polypeptide(L)'
;MVVGMHKKVLSEIDLYYGDVAMPKGFEIDRKKLQEDTLKSQINNKEFPYSREWDKLNTYLREHINVEYGFQLVNKETRGNVYKPKEISVPLLNIDPVDLRNSPDYTLLYGVKAKDCSVRIHYDDNRRAGRSWDMPLKNNQFIMFPSMQMYYITNNQKESLNFIHTITYEFV
;
A
#
# COMPACT_ATOMS: atom_id res chain seq x y z
N MET A 1 18.64 41.83 17.25
CA MET A 1 18.24 40.61 17.98
C MET A 1 16.82 40.24 17.58
N VAL A 2 16.62 39.03 17.06
CA VAL A 2 15.27 38.52 16.79
C VAL A 2 14.77 37.79 18.03
N VAL A 3 13.73 38.32 18.68
CA VAL A 3 13.14 37.76 19.90
C VAL A 3 11.82 37.09 19.55
N GLY A 4 11.57 35.88 20.05
CA GLY A 4 10.27 35.22 19.91
C GLY A 4 10.07 34.50 18.57
N MET A 5 11.13 33.95 17.98
CA MET A 5 10.98 33.04 16.83
C MET A 5 10.40 31.70 17.28
N HIS A 6 9.34 31.29 16.64
CA HIS A 6 8.67 30.01 16.92
C HIS A 6 8.59 29.17 15.64
N LYS A 7 8.77 27.86 15.80
CA LYS A 7 8.59 26.85 14.76
C LYS A 7 7.41 25.96 15.11
N LYS A 8 6.51 25.74 14.17
CA LYS A 8 5.43 24.76 14.29
C LYS A 8 5.54 23.76 13.14
N VAL A 9 5.54 22.49 13.47
CA VAL A 9 5.41 21.42 12.45
C VAL A 9 3.95 21.37 12.04
N LEU A 10 3.68 21.57 10.75
CA LEU A 10 2.31 21.56 10.21
C LEU A 10 1.86 20.19 9.74
N SER A 11 2.78 19.36 9.32
CA SER A 11 2.48 17.97 8.94
C SER A 11 3.69 17.07 9.13
N GLU A 12 3.42 15.80 9.37
CA GLU A 12 4.39 14.70 9.36
C GLU A 12 3.89 13.60 8.45
N ILE A 13 4.79 12.98 7.70
CA ILE A 13 4.49 11.88 6.80
C ILE A 13 5.33 10.70 7.22
N ASP A 14 4.67 9.65 7.65
CA ASP A 14 5.30 8.41 8.10
C ASP A 14 5.05 7.28 7.11
N LEU A 15 6.06 6.45 6.93
CA LEU A 15 6.03 5.24 6.14
C LEU A 15 6.18 4.05 7.07
N TYR A 16 5.23 3.12 6.98
CA TYR A 16 5.21 1.88 7.76
C TYR A 16 5.46 0.70 6.83
N TYR A 17 6.32 -0.21 7.24
CA TYR A 17 6.62 -1.39 6.43
C TYR A 17 7.10 -2.55 7.29
N GLY A 18 6.93 -3.76 6.79
CA GLY A 18 7.36 -4.95 7.49
C GLY A 18 7.00 -6.24 6.76
N ASP A 19 7.37 -7.33 7.39
CA ASP A 19 7.02 -8.69 6.94
C ASP A 19 5.72 -9.14 7.61
N VAL A 20 4.93 -9.92 6.88
CA VAL A 20 3.73 -10.55 7.42
C VAL A 20 4.13 -11.92 7.98
N ALA A 21 4.10 -12.06 9.29
CA ALA A 21 4.43 -13.31 9.99
C ALA A 21 3.16 -13.89 10.63
N MET A 22 2.42 -14.68 9.87
CA MET A 22 1.20 -15.32 10.38
C MET A 22 1.53 -16.34 11.47
N PRO A 23 0.71 -16.46 12.51
CA PRO A 23 0.85 -17.50 13.51
C PRO A 23 0.76 -18.90 12.88
N LYS A 24 1.45 -19.87 13.48
CA LYS A 24 1.38 -21.27 13.04
C LYS A 24 -0.08 -21.75 13.03
N GLY A 25 -0.49 -22.36 11.93
CA GLY A 25 -1.87 -22.83 11.72
C GLY A 25 -2.78 -21.80 11.05
N PHE A 26 -2.28 -20.60 10.74
CA PHE A 26 -3.01 -19.55 10.03
C PHE A 26 -2.35 -19.18 8.69
N GLU A 27 -1.66 -20.12 8.10
CA GLU A 27 -1.02 -19.93 6.81
C GLU A 27 -2.05 -19.51 5.74
N ILE A 28 -1.59 -18.66 4.84
CA ILE A 28 -2.40 -18.16 3.72
C ILE A 28 -2.11 -18.99 2.48
N ASP A 29 -3.15 -19.41 1.78
CA ASP A 29 -3.01 -20.00 0.45
C ASP A 29 -2.63 -18.89 -0.56
N ARG A 30 -1.35 -18.78 -0.83
CA ARG A 30 -0.81 -17.73 -1.72
C ARG A 30 -1.24 -17.92 -3.17
N LYS A 31 -1.46 -19.15 -3.61
CA LYS A 31 -1.97 -19.40 -4.97
C LYS A 31 -3.38 -18.85 -5.13
N LYS A 32 -4.22 -19.06 -4.13
CA LYS A 32 -5.57 -18.52 -4.11
C LYS A 32 -5.57 -17.00 -4.14
N LEU A 33 -4.72 -16.35 -3.33
CA LEU A 33 -4.57 -14.89 -3.35
C LEU A 33 -4.08 -14.38 -4.72
N GLN A 34 -3.16 -15.09 -5.35
CA GLN A 34 -2.66 -14.73 -6.67
C GLN A 34 -3.76 -14.82 -7.74
N GLU A 35 -4.56 -15.88 -7.71
CA GLU A 35 -5.72 -16.05 -8.61
C GLU A 35 -6.75 -14.93 -8.41
N ASP A 36 -7.06 -14.61 -7.17
CA ASP A 36 -8.03 -13.54 -6.83
C ASP A 36 -7.49 -12.17 -7.24
N THR A 37 -6.18 -11.93 -7.11
CA THR A 37 -5.51 -10.72 -7.60
C THR A 37 -5.67 -10.57 -9.09
N LEU A 38 -5.45 -11.65 -9.85
CA LEU A 38 -5.61 -11.64 -11.30
C LEU A 38 -7.07 -11.37 -11.72
N LYS A 39 -8.03 -11.98 -11.03
CA LYS A 39 -9.46 -11.74 -11.28
C LYS A 39 -9.85 -10.28 -11.03
N SER A 40 -9.38 -9.70 -9.95
CA SER A 40 -9.62 -8.28 -9.63
C SER A 40 -9.06 -7.37 -10.72
N GLN A 41 -7.83 -7.63 -11.18
CA GLN A 41 -7.19 -6.85 -12.24
C GLN A 41 -7.94 -6.97 -13.59
N ILE A 42 -8.28 -8.17 -14.02
CA ILE A 42 -8.95 -8.42 -15.29
C ILE A 42 -10.34 -7.78 -15.32
N ASN A 43 -11.09 -7.93 -14.23
CA ASN A 43 -12.46 -7.42 -14.16
C ASN A 43 -12.52 -5.93 -13.77
N ASN A 44 -11.39 -5.33 -13.42
CA ASN A 44 -11.31 -3.96 -12.88
C ASN A 44 -12.31 -3.71 -11.75
N LYS A 45 -12.40 -4.67 -10.83
CA LYS A 45 -13.34 -4.66 -9.71
C LYS A 45 -12.59 -4.77 -8.39
N GLU A 46 -13.29 -4.41 -7.33
CA GLU A 46 -12.84 -4.69 -5.97
C GLU A 46 -12.52 -6.17 -5.80
N PHE A 47 -11.57 -6.44 -4.91
CA PHE A 47 -11.11 -7.79 -4.63
C PHE A 47 -12.26 -8.68 -4.13
N PRO A 48 -12.47 -9.87 -4.71
CA PRO A 48 -13.53 -10.74 -4.24
C PRO A 48 -13.25 -11.21 -2.81
N TYR A 49 -14.29 -11.25 -1.99
CA TYR A 49 -14.18 -11.81 -0.65
C TYR A 49 -13.71 -13.26 -0.73
N SER A 50 -12.69 -13.58 0.04
CA SER A 50 -12.22 -14.95 0.23
C SER A 50 -11.70 -15.13 1.67
N ARG A 51 -11.67 -16.36 2.13
CA ARG A 51 -11.13 -16.68 3.46
C ARG A 51 -9.67 -16.27 3.60
N GLU A 52 -8.90 -16.41 2.53
CA GLU A 52 -7.48 -16.06 2.53
C GLU A 52 -7.27 -14.55 2.62
N TRP A 53 -8.07 -13.78 1.91
CA TRP A 53 -8.08 -12.33 2.01
C TRP A 53 -8.49 -11.87 3.42
N ASP A 54 -9.53 -12.47 3.98
CA ASP A 54 -10.02 -12.12 5.31
C ASP A 54 -8.96 -12.37 6.40
N LYS A 55 -8.28 -13.51 6.34
CA LYS A 55 -7.15 -13.81 7.23
C LYS A 55 -6.06 -12.75 7.13
N LEU A 56 -5.64 -12.42 5.91
CA LEU A 56 -4.58 -11.43 5.67
C LEU A 56 -4.99 -10.06 6.19
N ASN A 57 -6.17 -9.60 5.82
CA ASN A 57 -6.66 -8.28 6.21
C ASN A 57 -6.86 -8.14 7.72
N THR A 58 -7.41 -9.17 8.37
CA THR A 58 -7.55 -9.21 9.84
C THR A 58 -6.18 -9.16 10.52
N TYR A 59 -5.24 -9.98 10.08
CA TYR A 59 -3.88 -9.96 10.62
C TYR A 59 -3.22 -8.59 10.46
N LEU A 60 -3.27 -8.00 9.27
CA LEU A 60 -2.65 -6.69 9.01
C LEU A 60 -3.25 -5.61 9.91
N ARG A 61 -4.57 -5.55 10.02
CA ARG A 61 -5.25 -4.56 10.87
C ARG A 61 -4.90 -4.71 12.35
N GLU A 62 -4.91 -5.93 12.85
CA GLU A 62 -4.57 -6.23 14.26
C GLU A 62 -3.11 -5.90 14.54
N HIS A 63 -2.21 -6.29 13.65
CA HIS A 63 -0.79 -6.02 13.79
C HIS A 63 -0.48 -4.52 13.74
N ILE A 64 -1.05 -3.80 12.82
CA ILE A 64 -0.92 -2.34 12.73
C ILE A 64 -1.48 -1.65 13.98
N ASN A 65 -2.60 -2.12 14.49
CA ASN A 65 -3.16 -1.59 15.73
C ASN A 65 -2.22 -1.80 16.91
N VAL A 66 -1.68 -3.00 17.09
CA VAL A 66 -0.78 -3.33 18.19
C VAL A 66 0.55 -2.54 18.10
N GLU A 67 1.15 -2.48 16.91
CA GLU A 67 2.47 -1.87 16.72
C GLU A 67 2.43 -0.35 16.66
N TYR A 68 1.41 0.23 16.06
CA TYR A 68 1.33 1.67 15.77
C TYR A 68 0.16 2.39 16.43
N GLY A 69 -0.76 1.67 17.07
CA GLY A 69 -1.92 2.24 17.74
C GLY A 69 -3.04 2.72 16.81
N PHE A 70 -3.03 2.34 15.53
CA PHE A 70 -4.06 2.72 14.58
C PHE A 70 -5.24 1.77 14.62
N GLN A 71 -6.44 2.33 14.78
CA GLN A 71 -7.69 1.58 14.58
C GLN A 71 -8.21 1.87 13.19
N LEU A 72 -8.12 0.89 12.30
CA LEU A 72 -8.41 1.03 10.89
C LEU A 72 -9.58 0.15 10.46
N VAL A 73 -10.39 0.69 9.57
CA VAL A 73 -11.44 -0.03 8.84
C VAL A 73 -11.04 -0.11 7.37
N ASN A 74 -11.17 -1.29 6.79
CA ASN A 74 -10.94 -1.47 5.36
C ASN A 74 -11.99 -0.68 4.57
N LYS A 75 -11.55 0.10 3.61
CA LYS A 75 -12.41 0.83 2.69
C LYS A 75 -12.54 0.12 1.36
N GLU A 76 -11.44 -0.23 0.75
CA GLU A 76 -11.39 -0.92 -0.54
C GLU A 76 -10.17 -1.82 -0.64
N THR A 77 -10.31 -2.93 -1.34
CA THR A 77 -9.18 -3.81 -1.68
C THR A 77 -9.22 -4.12 -3.16
N ARG A 78 -8.09 -3.90 -3.83
CA ARG A 78 -7.90 -4.22 -5.24
C ARG A 78 -6.67 -5.10 -5.43
N GLY A 79 -6.76 -6.00 -6.41
CA GLY A 79 -5.62 -6.73 -6.93
C GLY A 79 -5.06 -6.05 -8.15
N ASN A 80 -3.74 -5.90 -8.20
CA ASN A 80 -3.03 -5.32 -9.33
C ASN A 80 -1.93 -6.25 -9.81
N VAL A 81 -1.81 -6.38 -11.13
CA VAL A 81 -0.78 -7.19 -11.78
C VAL A 81 0.05 -6.29 -12.67
N TYR A 82 1.36 -6.32 -12.47
CA TYR A 82 2.31 -5.52 -13.24
C TYR A 82 3.15 -6.41 -14.16
N LYS A 83 3.17 -6.07 -15.43
CA LYS A 83 3.91 -6.79 -16.47
C LYS A 83 5.42 -6.63 -16.31
N PRO A 84 6.22 -7.51 -16.91
CA PRO A 84 7.68 -7.36 -16.94
C PRO A 84 8.09 -5.97 -17.44
N LYS A 85 9.00 -5.32 -16.73
CA LYS A 85 9.52 -3.98 -17.01
C LYS A 85 8.48 -2.85 -17.00
N GLU A 86 7.27 -3.12 -16.52
CA GLU A 86 6.22 -2.11 -16.41
C GLU A 86 6.56 -1.11 -15.30
N ILE A 87 6.37 0.16 -15.63
CA ILE A 87 6.31 1.26 -14.67
C ILE A 87 4.87 1.75 -14.68
N SER A 88 4.22 1.73 -13.53
CA SER A 88 2.85 2.23 -13.43
C SER A 88 2.75 3.71 -13.80
N VAL A 89 1.57 4.14 -14.21
CA VAL A 89 1.23 5.57 -14.17
C VAL A 89 1.27 6.07 -12.72
N PRO A 90 1.30 7.40 -12.49
CA PRO A 90 1.16 7.93 -11.13
C PRO A 90 -0.12 7.41 -10.49
N LEU A 91 0.01 6.84 -9.28
CA LEU A 91 -1.09 6.26 -8.52
C LEU A 91 -1.40 7.16 -7.32
N LEU A 92 -2.68 7.42 -7.12
CA LEU A 92 -3.19 8.22 -6.01
C LEU A 92 -4.55 7.66 -5.59
N ASN A 93 -4.71 7.36 -4.29
CA ASN A 93 -5.92 6.72 -3.77
C ASN A 93 -6.87 7.70 -3.08
N ILE A 94 -6.76 8.97 -3.37
CA ILE A 94 -7.70 10.00 -2.92
C ILE A 94 -8.43 10.61 -4.12
N ASP A 95 -9.64 11.11 -3.87
CA ASP A 95 -10.33 11.99 -4.79
C ASP A 95 -10.08 13.44 -4.32
N PRO A 96 -9.34 14.27 -5.08
CA PRO A 96 -9.07 15.65 -4.71
C PRO A 96 -10.32 16.51 -4.56
N VAL A 97 -11.43 16.10 -5.18
CA VAL A 97 -12.73 16.80 -5.10
C VAL A 97 -13.53 16.35 -3.89
N ASP A 98 -13.32 15.13 -3.41
CA ASP A 98 -14.03 14.54 -2.27
C ASP A 98 -13.06 13.95 -1.23
N LEU A 99 -12.26 14.81 -0.62
CA LEU A 99 -11.30 14.39 0.41
C LEU A 99 -11.96 13.76 1.63
N ARG A 100 -13.17 14.18 1.96
CA ARG A 100 -13.90 13.68 3.13
C ARG A 100 -14.20 12.18 3.02
N ASN A 101 -14.47 11.69 1.82
CA ASN A 101 -14.78 10.28 1.57
C ASN A 101 -13.56 9.50 1.04
N SER A 102 -12.41 10.13 0.93
CA SER A 102 -11.16 9.48 0.54
C SER A 102 -10.55 8.71 1.71
N PRO A 103 -9.79 7.63 1.45
CA PRO A 103 -9.15 6.86 2.51
C PRO A 103 -8.01 7.63 3.18
N ASP A 104 -7.71 7.28 4.42
CA ASP A 104 -6.60 7.86 5.19
C ASP A 104 -5.26 7.21 4.85
N TYR A 105 -5.24 5.89 4.72
CA TYR A 105 -4.03 5.10 4.43
C TYR A 105 -4.18 4.16 3.25
N THR A 106 -3.08 4.01 2.54
CA THR A 106 -2.89 3.00 1.49
C THR A 106 -1.85 2.00 1.94
N LEU A 107 -2.18 0.72 1.83
CA LEU A 107 -1.28 -0.39 2.11
C LEU A 107 -1.09 -1.22 0.84
N LEU A 108 0.16 -1.47 0.49
CA LEU A 108 0.56 -2.37 -0.58
C LEU A 108 1.12 -3.66 0.02
N TYR A 109 0.59 -4.80 -0.41
CA TYR A 109 1.04 -6.11 0.02
C TYR A 109 1.54 -6.93 -1.16
N GLY A 110 2.74 -7.47 -1.03
CA GLY A 110 3.37 -8.34 -2.04
C GLY A 110 2.82 -9.76 -1.99
N VAL A 111 1.87 -10.09 -2.87
CA VAL A 111 1.33 -11.45 -3.01
C VAL A 111 2.36 -12.37 -3.66
N LYS A 112 2.87 -11.94 -4.82
CA LYS A 112 4.01 -12.53 -5.51
C LYS A 112 4.78 -11.39 -6.15
N ALA A 113 5.75 -10.88 -5.42
CA ALA A 113 6.54 -9.73 -5.81
C ALA A 113 8.03 -10.06 -5.74
N LYS A 114 8.71 -9.81 -6.85
CA LYS A 114 10.17 -9.96 -6.98
C LYS A 114 10.68 -8.82 -7.82
N ASP A 115 11.83 -8.27 -7.46
CA ASP A 115 12.42 -7.12 -8.14
C ASP A 115 11.40 -6.01 -8.41
N CYS A 116 10.56 -5.78 -7.41
CA CYS A 116 9.51 -4.77 -7.41
C CYS A 116 9.95 -3.61 -6.54
N SER A 117 9.79 -2.40 -7.04
CA SER A 117 10.03 -1.19 -6.26
C SER A 117 8.80 -0.29 -6.23
N VAL A 118 8.60 0.35 -5.11
CA VAL A 118 7.57 1.37 -4.90
C VAL A 118 8.27 2.69 -4.65
N ARG A 119 8.00 3.66 -5.50
CA ARG A 119 8.47 5.04 -5.32
C ARG A 119 7.36 5.89 -4.76
N ILE A 120 7.54 6.44 -3.58
CA ILE A 120 6.57 7.27 -2.89
C ILE A 120 7.04 8.72 -2.93
N HIS A 121 6.18 9.61 -3.40
CA HIS A 121 6.41 11.05 -3.37
C HIS A 121 5.86 11.64 -2.08
N TYR A 122 6.69 12.36 -1.34
CA TYR A 122 6.32 12.91 -0.03
C TYR A 122 6.51 14.42 0.12
N ASP A 123 7.04 15.08 -0.90
CA ASP A 123 7.21 16.55 -0.91
C ASP A 123 6.81 17.08 -2.29
N ASP A 124 5.86 17.99 -2.32
CA ASP A 124 5.39 18.64 -3.53
C ASP A 124 6.19 19.93 -3.84
N ASN A 125 7.48 19.92 -3.61
CA ASN A 125 8.34 20.99 -4.04
C ASN A 125 8.59 20.90 -5.54
N ARG A 126 8.03 21.81 -6.31
CA ARG A 126 8.13 21.84 -7.78
C ARG A 126 9.56 21.88 -8.31
N ARG A 127 10.51 22.39 -7.52
CA ARG A 127 11.91 22.51 -7.93
C ARG A 127 12.77 21.30 -7.54
N ALA A 128 12.39 20.62 -6.49
CA ALA A 128 13.14 19.49 -5.93
C ALA A 128 12.17 18.51 -5.28
N GLY A 129 11.29 17.91 -6.07
CA GLY A 129 10.39 16.86 -5.60
C GLY A 129 11.16 15.78 -4.85
N ARG A 130 10.66 15.36 -3.68
CA ARG A 130 11.27 14.29 -2.89
C ARG A 130 10.49 13.00 -3.06
N SER A 131 11.25 11.93 -3.23
CA SER A 131 10.71 10.60 -3.34
C SER A 131 11.58 9.60 -2.59
N TRP A 132 10.99 8.51 -2.19
CA TRP A 132 11.65 7.41 -1.55
C TRP A 132 11.34 6.12 -2.28
N ASP A 133 12.36 5.39 -2.69
CA ASP A 133 12.23 4.08 -3.32
C ASP A 133 12.34 2.98 -2.28
N MET A 134 11.36 2.08 -2.26
CA MET A 134 11.37 0.90 -1.41
C MET A 134 11.18 -0.37 -2.21
N PRO A 135 11.93 -1.44 -1.90
CA PRO A 135 11.61 -2.76 -2.43
C PRO A 135 10.32 -3.30 -1.80
N LEU A 136 9.49 -3.92 -2.61
CA LEU A 136 8.34 -4.71 -2.15
C LEU A 136 8.56 -6.16 -2.55
N LYS A 137 8.69 -7.03 -1.56
CA LYS A 137 8.94 -8.46 -1.74
C LYS A 137 7.71 -9.28 -1.37
N ASN A 138 7.79 -10.58 -1.65
CA ASN A 138 6.78 -11.52 -1.19
C ASN A 138 6.51 -11.38 0.30
N ASN A 139 5.23 -11.36 0.65
CA ASN A 139 4.79 -11.36 2.03
C ASN A 139 5.26 -10.15 2.85
N GLN A 140 5.53 -9.04 2.19
CA GLN A 140 5.83 -7.75 2.80
C GLN A 140 4.70 -6.76 2.54
N PHE A 141 4.58 -5.79 3.43
CA PHE A 141 3.68 -4.66 3.23
C PHE A 141 4.42 -3.33 3.35
N ILE A 142 3.87 -2.34 2.68
CA ILE A 142 4.24 -0.93 2.80
C ILE A 142 2.94 -0.16 2.99
N MET A 143 2.87 0.68 4.00
CA MET A 143 1.70 1.52 4.28
C MET A 143 2.11 2.99 4.41
N PHE A 144 1.35 3.87 3.81
CA PHE A 144 1.60 5.31 3.79
C PHE A 144 0.29 6.08 3.68
N PRO A 145 0.29 7.39 4.04
CA PRO A 145 -0.91 8.21 3.89
C PRO A 145 -1.40 8.24 2.44
N SER A 146 -2.70 8.08 2.23
CA SER A 146 -3.30 8.01 0.89
C SER A 146 -3.15 9.28 0.06
N MET A 147 -2.81 10.40 0.67
CA MET A 147 -2.48 11.64 -0.03
C MET A 147 -1.16 11.58 -0.80
N GLN A 148 -0.32 10.58 -0.55
CA GLN A 148 0.96 10.43 -1.23
C GLN A 148 0.79 9.74 -2.57
N MET A 149 1.29 10.37 -3.62
CA MET A 149 1.38 9.77 -4.95
C MET A 149 2.53 8.77 -4.98
N TYR A 150 2.35 7.68 -5.70
CA TYR A 150 3.35 6.64 -5.81
C TYR A 150 3.37 5.98 -7.19
N TYR A 151 4.47 5.29 -7.46
CA TYR A 151 4.66 4.47 -8.66
C TYR A 151 5.10 3.07 -8.25
N ILE A 152 4.67 2.08 -9.01
CA ILE A 152 5.11 0.69 -8.86
C ILE A 152 5.88 0.30 -10.11
N THR A 153 7.07 -0.27 -9.92
CA THR A 153 7.93 -0.73 -11.01
C THR A 153 8.21 -2.23 -10.86
N ASN A 154 7.92 -2.98 -11.91
CA ASN A 154 8.34 -4.37 -12.03
C ASN A 154 9.64 -4.43 -12.84
N ASN A 155 10.77 -4.67 -12.17
CA ASN A 155 12.09 -4.73 -12.80
C ASN A 155 12.41 -6.12 -13.36
N GLN A 156 11.53 -7.10 -13.24
CA GLN A 156 11.72 -8.44 -13.82
C GLN A 156 11.67 -8.39 -15.34
N LYS A 157 12.44 -9.26 -15.98
CA LYS A 157 12.50 -9.33 -17.45
C LYS A 157 11.32 -10.09 -18.06
N GLU A 158 10.81 -11.11 -17.35
CA GLU A 158 9.86 -12.08 -17.93
C GLU A 158 8.68 -12.42 -17.02
N SER A 159 8.70 -12.01 -15.76
CA SER A 159 7.69 -12.42 -14.78
C SER A 159 6.79 -11.27 -14.34
N LEU A 160 5.57 -11.61 -13.96
CA LEU A 160 4.56 -10.71 -13.42
C LEU A 160 4.79 -10.48 -11.91
N ASN A 161 4.42 -9.30 -11.44
CA ASN A 161 4.23 -9.02 -10.02
C ASN A 161 2.74 -8.90 -9.70
N PHE A 162 2.34 -9.50 -8.57
CA PHE A 162 0.98 -9.50 -8.04
C PHE A 162 0.96 -8.76 -6.71
N ILE A 163 0.19 -7.69 -6.63
CA ILE A 163 0.15 -6.80 -5.47
C ILE A 163 -1.29 -6.56 -5.06
N HIS A 164 -1.56 -6.61 -3.74
CA HIS A 164 -2.79 -6.09 -3.18
C HIS A 164 -2.61 -4.61 -2.84
N THR A 165 -3.58 -3.81 -3.22
CA THR A 165 -3.74 -2.43 -2.77
C THR A 165 -4.94 -2.38 -1.85
N ILE A 166 -4.70 -2.08 -0.59
CA ILE A 166 -5.74 -1.99 0.44
C ILE A 166 -5.79 -0.56 0.94
N THR A 167 -6.98 0.01 0.98
CA THR A 167 -7.17 1.34 1.56
C THR A 167 -7.93 1.25 2.87
N TYR A 168 -7.53 2.10 3.82
CA TYR A 168 -8.08 2.15 5.16
C TYR A 168 -8.53 3.55 5.53
N GLU A 169 -9.51 3.62 6.40
CA GLU A 169 -9.89 4.85 7.09
C GLU A 169 -9.86 4.63 8.61
N PHE A 170 -9.64 5.71 9.35
CA PHE A 170 -9.73 5.66 10.81
C PHE A 170 -11.15 5.38 11.29
N VAL A 171 -11.23 4.67 12.39
CA VAL A 171 -12.49 4.46 13.11
C VAL A 171 -12.90 5.73 13.86
#